data_2ba1b7daddf59815720af30c70534e07
#
_entry.id   2ba1b7daddf59815720af30c70534e07
#
_cell.length_a   1.000
_cell.length_b   1.000
_cell.length_c   1.000
_cell.angle_alpha   90.00
_cell.angle_beta   90.00
_cell.angle_gamma   90.00
#
_symmetry.space_group_name_H-M   'P 1'
#
loop_
_entity.id
_entity.type
_entity.pdbx_description
1 polymer ?
#
loop_
_entity_poly.entity_id
_entity_poly.type
_entity_poly.pdbx_seq_one_letter_code
_entity_poly.pdbx_strand_id
1 'polypeptide(L)'
;MKKIIAMLLVLAMALALVACGASAPAATEAPKAEEPKTETPVVETPAEAKKYEGVELTYWAMWTAAEPQGQVIAEAAAAFEAETGAKVNVEWKGRDLNTVITAALEAKENVDIFDDDYARITTAYAAHTYDLTEMAKAANYDEIGYACFNDFVVNTAGYLNSIVEQPQTGGIFYNKDAFAEAGIETVPTTWAEFLDVCAKLKDAGIAPLALDSAYSNFNYYFHLTRHLGEAKIAELGKNGGWAEDAAAVAAAQEIIDFVNAGYLAEGAPDAYPASQTKVGLGTAAMVVCANYVCPEVDAAVGEAINWGFFNYPEVENCADVSAYAGANALAVAAYTENAQAAFDFILYLVTGTYGQKLVDEASHIPADTRLTEATLAGSVEALKNTSAPMSWCAGLNTLQNWGTMKTSMTELFEGKFATGLEYCQYLDTLAG
;
A
#
# COMPACT_ATOMS: atom_id res chain seq x y z
N MET A 1 -12.09 -40.89 18.49
CA MET A 1 -10.66 -40.89 18.15
C MET A 1 -9.83 -39.82 18.86
N LYS A 2 -10.38 -38.68 19.32
CA LYS A 2 -9.59 -37.61 20.01
C LYS A 2 -9.19 -37.90 21.47
N LYS A 3 -9.72 -38.96 22.13
CA LYS A 3 -9.35 -39.32 23.50
C LYS A 3 -8.27 -40.39 23.61
N ILE A 4 -7.87 -41.01 22.51
CA ILE A 4 -6.82 -42.05 22.48
C ILE A 4 -5.43 -41.46 22.22
N ILE A 5 -5.36 -40.32 21.58
CA ILE A 5 -4.10 -39.60 21.28
C ILE A 5 -3.51 -38.91 22.53
N ALA A 6 -4.36 -38.46 23.46
CA ALA A 6 -3.91 -37.84 24.71
C ALA A 6 -3.28 -38.80 25.71
N MET A 7 -3.54 -40.12 25.62
CA MET A 7 -3.03 -41.13 26.54
C MET A 7 -1.64 -41.68 26.11
N LEU A 8 -1.26 -41.50 24.84
CA LEU A 8 0.06 -41.98 24.33
C LEU A 8 1.19 -40.97 24.55
N LEU A 9 0.86 -39.68 24.76
CA LEU A 9 1.85 -38.63 25.03
C LEU A 9 2.31 -38.57 26.49
N VAL A 10 1.54 -39.11 27.43
CA VAL A 10 1.91 -39.17 28.85
C VAL A 10 2.82 -40.38 29.18
N LEU A 11 2.82 -41.42 28.34
CA LEU A 11 3.63 -42.63 28.56
C LEU A 11 5.08 -42.50 28.03
N ALA A 12 5.35 -41.48 27.19
CA ALA A 12 6.69 -41.25 26.61
C ALA A 12 7.63 -40.41 27.50
N MET A 13 7.11 -39.78 28.56
CA MET A 13 7.93 -38.96 29.49
C MET A 13 8.35 -39.68 30.77
N ALA A 14 8.00 -40.94 30.97
CA ALA A 14 8.27 -41.69 32.19
C ALA A 14 9.47 -42.69 32.10
N LEU A 15 10.19 -42.75 30.99
CA LEU A 15 11.24 -43.73 30.73
C LEU A 15 12.69 -43.20 30.64
N ALA A 16 12.94 -41.95 31.07
CA ALA A 16 14.26 -41.31 30.94
C ALA A 16 15.01 -41.09 32.26
N LEU A 17 14.67 -41.77 33.34
CA LEU A 17 15.27 -41.59 34.67
C LEU A 17 15.62 -42.92 35.36
N VAL A 18 16.43 -43.79 34.74
CA VAL A 18 17.18 -44.83 35.49
C VAL A 18 18.38 -45.25 34.66
N ALA A 19 19.56 -44.71 34.93
CA ALA A 19 20.85 -45.37 34.77
C ALA A 19 21.98 -44.52 35.41
N CYS A 20 22.12 -44.59 36.73
CA CYS A 20 23.35 -44.32 37.44
C CYS A 20 23.76 -45.61 38.15
N GLY A 21 24.75 -46.31 37.59
CA GLY A 21 25.38 -47.44 38.18
C GLY A 21 26.86 -47.10 38.41
N ALA A 22 27.26 -47.12 39.68
CA ALA A 22 28.60 -46.83 40.18
C ALA A 22 29.62 -47.94 39.93
N SER A 23 30.86 -47.59 39.68
CA SER A 23 32.02 -48.43 39.93
C SER A 23 33.21 -47.54 40.33
N ALA A 24 33.76 -47.78 41.53
CA ALA A 24 34.97 -47.17 42.06
C ALA A 24 36.11 -48.22 41.98
N PRO A 25 37.32 -47.93 42.50
CA PRO A 25 38.33 -46.99 42.00
C PRO A 25 39.67 -47.72 41.72
N ALA A 26 40.61 -47.13 41.03
CA ALA A 26 42.02 -47.55 41.02
C ALA A 26 42.97 -46.35 40.99
N ALA A 27 43.78 -46.33 42.08
CA ALA A 27 45.14 -45.87 42.27
C ALA A 27 45.68 -44.58 41.65
N THR A 28 46.01 -43.74 42.56
CA THR A 28 46.89 -42.57 42.69
C THR A 28 48.18 -42.60 41.86
N GLU A 29 48.45 -41.57 41.10
CA GLU A 29 49.76 -41.01 40.78
C GLU A 29 49.81 -39.53 41.11
N ALA A 30 50.94 -39.07 41.65
CA ALA A 30 51.14 -37.74 42.22
C ALA A 30 51.28 -36.66 41.20
N PRO A 31 50.90 -35.39 41.51
CA PRO A 31 50.87 -34.29 40.57
C PRO A 31 52.26 -33.72 40.31
N LYS A 32 52.56 -33.58 39.01
CA LYS A 32 53.67 -32.77 38.48
C LYS A 32 53.30 -31.32 38.53
N ALA A 33 54.13 -30.53 39.21
CA ALA A 33 53.90 -29.10 39.30
C ALA A 33 53.89 -28.43 37.88
N GLU A 34 52.77 -27.77 37.51
CA GLU A 34 52.73 -26.86 36.40
C GLU A 34 53.19 -25.47 36.85
N GLU A 35 54.06 -24.86 36.04
CA GLU A 35 54.50 -23.48 36.16
C GLU A 35 53.31 -22.51 35.91
N PRO A 36 53.27 -21.34 36.57
CA PRO A 36 52.18 -20.38 36.38
C PRO A 36 52.21 -19.80 34.98
N LYS A 37 51.19 -20.09 34.17
CA LYS A 37 50.93 -19.36 32.96
C LYS A 37 50.58 -17.91 33.31
N THR A 38 51.43 -16.99 32.91
CA THR A 38 51.17 -15.56 32.92
C THR A 38 50.01 -15.30 31.95
N GLU A 39 48.80 -15.06 32.45
CA GLU A 39 47.70 -14.55 31.67
C GLU A 39 48.08 -13.13 31.22
N THR A 40 48.30 -12.96 29.93
CA THR A 40 48.39 -11.67 29.31
C THR A 40 47.00 -11.01 29.46
N PRO A 41 46.88 -9.80 30.00
CA PRO A 41 45.58 -9.13 30.04
C PRO A 41 45.08 -8.96 28.61
N VAL A 42 43.90 -9.53 28.33
CA VAL A 42 43.15 -9.21 27.12
C VAL A 42 42.80 -7.73 27.24
N VAL A 43 43.49 -6.90 26.50
CA VAL A 43 43.09 -5.50 26.32
C VAL A 43 41.79 -5.58 25.53
N GLU A 44 40.66 -5.45 26.21
CA GLU A 44 39.38 -5.15 25.53
C GLU A 44 39.59 -3.86 24.80
N THR A 45 39.60 -3.97 23.48
CA THR A 45 39.49 -2.79 22.61
C THR A 45 38.16 -2.09 22.96
N PRO A 46 38.13 -0.82 23.34
CA PRO A 46 36.86 -0.14 23.61
C PRO A 46 35.96 -0.35 22.40
N ALA A 47 34.74 -0.82 22.61
CA ALA A 47 33.75 -0.87 21.55
C ALA A 47 33.62 0.55 21.00
N GLU A 48 33.74 0.71 19.69
CA GLU A 48 33.49 2.01 19.06
C GLU A 48 32.09 2.49 19.47
N ALA A 49 32.02 3.77 19.94
CA ALA A 49 30.75 4.34 20.32
C ALA A 49 29.79 4.31 19.11
N LYS A 50 28.59 3.80 19.29
CA LYS A 50 27.57 3.74 18.24
C LYS A 50 27.16 5.15 17.84
N LYS A 51 26.76 5.32 16.58
CA LYS A 51 26.45 6.63 15.96
C LYS A 51 25.43 7.46 16.76
N TYR A 52 24.45 6.80 17.38
CA TYR A 52 23.33 7.42 18.09
C TYR A 52 23.18 6.88 19.52
N GLU A 53 24.28 6.56 20.20
CA GLU A 53 24.25 6.04 21.58
C GLU A 53 23.47 6.96 22.51
N GLY A 54 22.43 6.42 23.15
CA GLY A 54 21.57 7.15 24.10
C GLY A 54 20.48 8.03 23.47
N VAL A 55 20.32 8.01 22.15
CA VAL A 55 19.18 8.65 21.49
C VAL A 55 17.94 7.76 21.66
N GLU A 56 16.82 8.36 22.08
CA GLU A 56 15.50 7.74 22.05
C GLU A 56 14.58 8.50 21.10
N LEU A 57 13.92 7.76 20.20
CA LEU A 57 12.94 8.27 19.26
C LEU A 57 11.57 7.72 19.63
N THR A 58 10.52 8.51 19.50
CA THR A 58 9.12 8.08 19.62
C THR A 58 8.47 8.13 18.25
N TYR A 59 8.00 6.94 17.78
CA TYR A 59 7.30 6.81 16.51
C TYR A 59 5.83 6.47 16.73
N TRP A 60 4.92 7.36 16.32
CA TRP A 60 3.48 7.13 16.31
C TRP A 60 3.06 6.49 15.00
N ALA A 61 2.72 5.20 15.05
CA ALA A 61 2.39 4.41 13.88
C ALA A 61 0.87 4.26 13.68
N MET A 62 0.40 4.47 12.45
CA MET A 62 -0.97 4.20 12.03
C MET A 62 -1.29 2.70 11.90
N TRP A 63 -0.29 1.87 12.03
CA TRP A 63 -0.36 0.42 12.01
C TRP A 63 -0.67 -0.16 13.38
N THR A 64 -0.94 -1.45 13.43
CA THR A 64 -0.98 -2.21 14.68
C THR A 64 0.19 -3.21 14.72
N ALA A 65 0.64 -3.58 15.92
CA ALA A 65 1.75 -4.53 16.07
C ALA A 65 1.45 -5.94 15.48
N ALA A 66 0.18 -6.28 15.26
CA ALA A 66 -0.24 -7.57 14.74
C ALA A 66 -0.26 -7.63 13.21
N GLU A 67 -0.30 -6.49 12.53
CA GLU A 67 -0.24 -6.42 11.07
C GLU A 67 1.15 -6.80 10.57
N PRO A 68 1.29 -7.44 9.39
CA PRO A 68 2.59 -7.75 8.81
C PRO A 68 3.53 -6.55 8.74
N GLN A 69 3.02 -5.40 8.33
CA GLN A 69 3.68 -4.10 8.37
C GLN A 69 4.24 -3.76 9.75
N GLY A 70 3.41 -3.88 10.80
CA GLY A 70 3.81 -3.58 12.17
C GLY A 70 4.90 -4.52 12.68
N GLN A 71 4.89 -5.78 12.26
CA GLN A 71 5.95 -6.73 12.60
C GLN A 71 7.29 -6.33 11.99
N VAL A 72 7.31 -5.94 10.71
CA VAL A 72 8.52 -5.46 10.04
C VAL A 72 9.04 -4.17 10.69
N ILE A 73 8.15 -3.22 11.03
CA ILE A 73 8.53 -1.99 11.75
C ILE A 73 9.19 -2.32 13.09
N ALA A 74 8.61 -3.25 13.87
CA ALA A 74 9.16 -3.63 15.17
C ALA A 74 10.54 -4.29 15.04
N GLU A 75 10.74 -5.15 14.03
CA GLU A 75 12.05 -5.77 13.74
C GLU A 75 13.07 -4.72 13.30
N ALA A 76 12.68 -3.78 12.43
CA ALA A 76 13.55 -2.69 11.99
C ALA A 76 13.99 -1.81 13.15
N ALA A 77 13.07 -1.47 14.07
CA ALA A 77 13.35 -0.67 15.25
C ALA A 77 14.40 -1.35 16.17
N ALA A 78 14.23 -2.67 16.43
CA ALA A 78 15.16 -3.43 17.24
C ALA A 78 16.54 -3.55 16.58
N ALA A 79 16.60 -3.76 15.28
CA ALA A 79 17.87 -3.85 14.55
C ALA A 79 18.59 -2.52 14.46
N PHE A 80 17.85 -1.43 14.23
CA PHE A 80 18.40 -0.07 14.20
C PHE A 80 19.05 0.31 15.55
N GLU A 81 18.39 -0.02 16.66
CA GLU A 81 18.98 0.13 18.01
C GLU A 81 20.26 -0.71 18.17
N ALA A 82 20.22 -1.96 17.74
CA ALA A 82 21.38 -2.84 17.84
C ALA A 82 22.56 -2.31 17.01
N GLU A 83 22.33 -1.71 15.86
CA GLU A 83 23.39 -1.21 14.98
C GLU A 83 23.87 0.20 15.37
N THR A 84 22.94 1.11 15.66
CA THR A 84 23.24 2.54 15.80
C THR A 84 23.25 3.05 17.25
N GLY A 85 22.62 2.34 18.16
CA GLY A 85 22.42 2.74 19.56
C GLY A 85 21.17 3.64 19.79
N ALA A 86 20.47 4.04 18.74
CA ALA A 86 19.22 4.78 18.88
C ALA A 86 18.06 3.83 19.12
N LYS A 87 17.36 4.02 20.23
CA LYS A 87 16.16 3.28 20.58
C LYS A 87 14.94 3.91 19.89
N VAL A 88 14.15 3.11 19.17
CA VAL A 88 12.89 3.56 18.56
C VAL A 88 11.71 2.97 19.32
N ASN A 89 11.00 3.80 20.06
CA ASN A 89 9.81 3.43 20.80
C ASN A 89 8.59 3.61 19.90
N VAL A 90 8.03 2.50 19.38
CA VAL A 90 6.86 2.52 18.49
C VAL A 90 5.58 2.53 19.33
N GLU A 91 4.75 3.54 19.12
CA GLU A 91 3.41 3.66 19.68
C GLU A 91 2.36 3.35 18.62
N TRP A 92 1.69 2.23 18.75
CA TRP A 92 0.70 1.72 17.81
C TRP A 92 -0.64 2.44 17.97
N LYS A 93 -0.85 3.53 17.23
CA LYS A 93 -2.08 4.34 17.32
C LYS A 93 -3.22 3.77 16.48
N GLY A 94 -2.91 2.92 15.50
CA GLY A 94 -3.91 2.43 14.56
C GLY A 94 -4.42 3.52 13.60
N ARG A 95 -5.46 3.23 12.85
CA ARG A 95 -6.02 4.15 11.85
C ARG A 95 -6.61 5.43 12.43
N ASP A 96 -6.85 5.47 13.75
CA ASP A 96 -7.32 6.67 14.46
C ASP A 96 -6.23 7.73 14.63
N LEU A 97 -4.97 7.44 14.30
CA LEU A 97 -3.86 8.38 14.35
C LEU A 97 -4.21 9.73 13.70
N ASN A 98 -4.84 9.70 12.53
CA ASN A 98 -5.23 10.90 11.78
C ASN A 98 -6.20 11.84 12.53
N THR A 99 -6.87 11.34 13.56
CA THR A 99 -7.80 12.14 14.38
C THR A 99 -7.11 12.86 15.54
N VAL A 100 -5.93 12.38 15.96
CA VAL A 100 -5.23 12.88 17.15
C VAL A 100 -3.90 13.58 16.83
N ILE A 101 -3.27 13.26 15.69
CA ILE A 101 -1.91 13.70 15.38
C ILE A 101 -1.78 15.22 15.30
N THR A 102 -2.74 15.93 14.70
CA THR A 102 -2.68 17.38 14.58
C THR A 102 -2.57 18.04 15.95
N ALA A 103 -3.44 17.65 16.89
CA ALA A 103 -3.43 18.21 18.24
C ALA A 103 -2.13 17.88 18.99
N ALA A 104 -1.60 16.68 18.82
CA ALA A 104 -0.33 16.25 19.41
C ALA A 104 0.85 17.07 18.88
N LEU A 105 0.92 17.30 17.56
CA LEU A 105 1.96 18.12 16.94
C LEU A 105 1.87 19.59 17.37
N GLU A 106 0.67 20.16 17.46
CA GLU A 106 0.43 21.51 17.97
C GLU A 106 0.86 21.64 19.44
N ALA A 107 0.55 20.63 20.26
CA ALA A 107 0.94 20.58 21.66
C ALA A 107 2.42 20.24 21.86
N LYS A 108 3.15 19.87 20.82
CA LYS A 108 4.52 19.36 20.85
C LYS A 108 4.69 18.20 21.83
N GLU A 109 3.76 17.24 21.72
CA GLU A 109 3.86 16.00 22.47
C GLU A 109 5.14 15.22 22.06
N ASN A 110 5.50 14.20 22.84
CA ASN A 110 6.69 13.40 22.56
C ASN A 110 6.47 12.52 21.29
N VAL A 111 6.64 13.13 20.12
CA VAL A 111 6.57 12.52 18.80
C VAL A 111 7.76 12.99 17.99
N ASP A 112 8.60 12.04 17.54
CA ASP A 112 9.70 12.32 16.62
C ASP A 112 9.34 11.95 15.19
N ILE A 113 8.67 10.78 15.03
CA ILE A 113 8.26 10.23 13.74
C ILE A 113 6.77 9.92 13.80
N PHE A 114 6.07 10.14 12.70
CA PHE A 114 4.69 9.68 12.51
C PHE A 114 4.43 9.33 11.06
N ASP A 115 3.45 8.47 10.81
CA ASP A 115 3.01 8.11 9.47
C ASP A 115 1.55 8.50 9.23
N ASP A 116 1.21 8.81 7.98
CA ASP A 116 -0.15 9.03 7.51
C ASP A 116 -0.16 9.03 5.97
N ASP A 117 -1.31 9.29 5.37
CA ASP A 117 -1.44 9.60 3.95
C ASP A 117 -0.51 10.75 3.54
N TYR A 118 0.30 10.54 2.50
CA TYR A 118 1.35 11.49 2.09
C TYR A 118 0.80 12.86 1.70
N ALA A 119 -0.38 12.90 1.06
CA ALA A 119 -1.00 14.15 0.66
C ALA A 119 -1.50 14.93 1.88
N ARG A 120 -1.99 14.24 2.91
CA ARG A 120 -2.40 14.85 4.19
C ARG A 120 -1.20 15.39 4.95
N ILE A 121 -0.11 14.64 5.03
CA ILE A 121 1.15 15.12 5.61
C ILE A 121 1.60 16.39 4.90
N THR A 122 1.59 16.37 3.56
CA THR A 122 2.08 17.47 2.73
C THR A 122 1.21 18.72 2.80
N THR A 123 -0.08 18.58 3.04
CA THR A 123 -1.03 19.72 3.07
C THR A 123 -1.41 20.12 4.50
N ALA A 124 -2.03 19.21 5.25
CA ALA A 124 -2.60 19.53 6.56
C ALA A 124 -1.52 19.64 7.65
N TYR A 125 -0.44 18.85 7.55
CA TYR A 125 0.58 18.79 8.62
C TYR A 125 1.88 19.50 8.24
N ALA A 126 1.99 20.11 7.05
CA ALA A 126 3.23 20.71 6.55
C ALA A 126 3.90 21.65 7.56
N ALA A 127 3.14 22.50 8.27
CA ALA A 127 3.68 23.43 9.25
C ALA A 127 4.32 22.75 10.49
N HIS A 128 4.07 21.46 10.68
CA HIS A 128 4.53 20.66 11.81
C HIS A 128 5.58 19.61 11.45
N THR A 129 6.02 19.58 10.19
CA THR A 129 7.00 18.63 9.67
C THR A 129 8.38 19.26 9.53
N TYR A 130 9.42 18.45 9.71
CA TYR A 130 10.81 18.84 9.51
C TYR A 130 11.14 18.90 8.01
N ASP A 131 12.00 19.85 7.62
CA ASP A 131 12.52 19.92 6.24
C ASP A 131 13.62 18.86 6.06
N LEU A 132 13.30 17.81 5.32
CA LEU A 132 14.19 16.68 5.04
C LEU A 132 15.04 16.88 3.79
N THR A 133 14.91 17.99 3.06
CA THR A 133 15.50 18.20 1.73
C THR A 133 17.00 17.97 1.68
N GLU A 134 17.77 18.57 2.62
CA GLU A 134 19.22 18.42 2.61
C GLU A 134 19.68 17.02 3.06
N MET A 135 18.94 16.37 3.98
CA MET A 135 19.20 14.98 4.39
C MET A 135 18.92 14.00 3.25
N ALA A 136 17.81 14.17 2.56
CA ALA A 136 17.42 13.37 1.41
C ALA A 136 18.46 13.49 0.26
N LYS A 137 18.90 14.71 -0.02
CA LYS A 137 19.94 14.96 -1.01
C LYS A 137 21.27 14.31 -0.63
N ALA A 138 21.67 14.37 0.64
CA ALA A 138 22.89 13.72 1.12
C ALA A 138 22.82 12.19 1.02
N ALA A 139 21.62 11.63 1.11
CA ALA A 139 21.33 10.20 0.97
C ALA A 139 21.08 9.75 -0.48
N ASN A 140 21.11 10.65 -1.46
CA ASN A 140 20.71 10.42 -2.87
C ASN A 140 19.29 9.83 -2.97
N TYR A 141 18.34 10.35 -2.19
CA TYR A 141 16.98 9.83 -2.13
C TYR A 141 16.24 9.95 -3.48
N ASP A 142 16.64 10.89 -4.34
CA ASP A 142 16.10 11.02 -5.70
C ASP A 142 16.32 9.76 -6.56
N GLU A 143 17.36 8.96 -6.24
CA GLU A 143 17.63 7.68 -6.90
C GLU A 143 16.87 6.50 -6.24
N ILE A 144 16.24 6.76 -5.09
CA ILE A 144 15.57 5.75 -4.26
C ILE A 144 14.07 5.81 -4.44
N GLY A 145 13.47 6.97 -4.20
CA GLY A 145 12.03 7.18 -4.22
C GLY A 145 11.45 7.39 -5.63
N TYR A 146 10.12 7.42 -5.71
CA TYR A 146 9.40 7.74 -6.94
C TYR A 146 9.32 9.26 -7.14
N ALA A 147 9.72 9.73 -8.32
CA ALA A 147 9.70 11.16 -8.65
C ALA A 147 8.29 11.77 -8.51
N CYS A 148 7.23 11.07 -8.91
CA CYS A 148 5.86 11.57 -8.83
C CYS A 148 5.44 11.97 -7.40
N PHE A 149 5.86 11.22 -6.39
CA PHE A 149 5.58 11.58 -4.99
C PHE A 149 6.48 12.71 -4.50
N ASN A 150 7.79 12.62 -4.76
CA ASN A 150 8.76 13.62 -4.34
C ASN A 150 8.42 15.00 -4.91
N ASP A 151 8.09 15.05 -6.21
CA ASP A 151 7.71 16.28 -6.91
C ASP A 151 6.40 16.86 -6.35
N PHE A 152 5.39 16.02 -6.08
CA PHE A 152 4.15 16.47 -5.46
C PHE A 152 4.41 17.11 -4.09
N VAL A 153 5.20 16.44 -3.25
CA VAL A 153 5.53 16.90 -1.90
C VAL A 153 6.27 18.24 -1.96
N VAL A 154 7.33 18.33 -2.75
CA VAL A 154 8.15 19.56 -2.87
C VAL A 154 7.35 20.71 -3.50
N ASN A 155 6.56 20.44 -4.55
CA ASN A 155 5.76 21.47 -5.21
C ASN A 155 4.62 21.99 -4.32
N THR A 156 4.12 21.17 -3.39
CA THR A 156 2.98 21.53 -2.52
C THR A 156 3.44 22.17 -1.22
N ALA A 157 4.38 21.55 -0.50
CA ALA A 157 4.87 22.06 0.78
C ALA A 157 6.01 23.08 0.66
N GLY A 158 6.70 23.11 -0.50
CA GLY A 158 7.90 23.94 -0.74
C GLY A 158 9.22 23.27 -0.32
N TYR A 159 9.17 22.09 0.28
CA TYR A 159 10.31 21.28 0.73
C TYR A 159 9.89 19.80 0.85
N LEU A 160 10.85 18.90 0.91
CA LEU A 160 10.57 17.48 1.15
C LEU A 160 10.26 17.29 2.64
N ASN A 161 9.00 17.01 2.95
CA ASN A 161 8.51 16.91 4.33
C ASN A 161 8.12 15.50 4.77
N SER A 162 8.24 14.54 3.86
CA SER A 162 7.92 13.13 4.13
C SER A 162 8.65 12.19 3.18
N ILE A 163 8.84 10.96 3.60
CA ILE A 163 9.42 9.86 2.84
C ILE A 163 8.33 8.80 2.65
N VAL A 164 8.07 8.42 1.42
CA VAL A 164 7.08 7.39 1.12
C VAL A 164 7.52 6.04 1.69
N GLU A 165 6.60 5.38 2.37
CA GLU A 165 6.79 4.05 2.97
C GLU A 165 6.01 2.98 2.19
N GLN A 166 4.75 3.26 1.89
CA GLN A 166 3.86 2.35 1.20
C GLN A 166 3.29 3.01 -0.05
N PRO A 167 4.00 2.95 -1.19
CA PRO A 167 3.46 3.36 -2.45
C PRO A 167 2.23 2.52 -2.81
N GLN A 168 1.26 3.15 -3.44
CA GLN A 168 0.04 2.51 -3.92
C GLN A 168 -0.19 2.91 -5.37
N THR A 169 -0.61 1.94 -6.18
CA THR A 169 -1.10 2.22 -7.52
C THR A 169 -2.49 1.64 -7.71
N GLY A 170 -3.29 2.31 -8.52
CA GLY A 170 -4.61 1.85 -8.89
C GLY A 170 -4.70 1.63 -10.39
N GLY A 171 -5.56 0.70 -10.76
CA GLY A 171 -5.80 0.29 -12.13
C GLY A 171 -6.62 -0.98 -12.15
N ILE A 172 -6.39 -1.83 -13.13
CA ILE A 172 -7.11 -3.09 -13.27
C ILE A 172 -6.23 -4.25 -12.78
N PHE A 173 -6.66 -4.88 -11.69
CA PHE A 173 -6.10 -6.12 -11.19
C PHE A 173 -6.88 -7.30 -11.77
N TYR A 174 -6.18 -8.35 -12.21
CA TYR A 174 -6.83 -9.48 -12.88
C TYR A 174 -6.23 -10.81 -12.45
N ASN A 175 -7.05 -11.85 -12.52
CA ASN A 175 -6.64 -13.23 -12.33
C ASN A 175 -6.05 -13.76 -13.66
N LYS A 176 -4.74 -14.03 -13.70
CA LYS A 176 -4.04 -14.54 -14.88
C LYS A 176 -4.57 -15.90 -15.34
N ASP A 177 -5.03 -16.73 -14.41
CA ASP A 177 -5.55 -18.05 -14.74
C ASP A 177 -6.91 -17.95 -15.45
N ALA A 178 -7.76 -17.00 -15.06
CA ALA A 178 -9.00 -16.67 -15.77
C ALA A 178 -8.74 -16.13 -17.18
N PHE A 179 -7.71 -15.30 -17.35
CA PHE A 179 -7.30 -14.83 -18.69
C PHE A 179 -6.80 -15.97 -19.55
N ALA A 180 -5.98 -16.87 -19.00
CA ALA A 180 -5.47 -18.04 -19.72
C ALA A 180 -6.63 -18.99 -20.13
N GLU A 181 -7.62 -19.21 -19.26
CA GLU A 181 -8.81 -20.00 -19.57
C GLU A 181 -9.63 -19.40 -20.72
N ALA A 182 -9.73 -18.06 -20.77
CA ALA A 182 -10.40 -17.36 -21.88
C ALA A 182 -9.52 -17.18 -23.14
N GLY A 183 -8.30 -17.72 -23.15
CA GLY A 183 -7.36 -17.61 -24.27
C GLY A 183 -6.83 -16.20 -24.51
N ILE A 184 -6.71 -15.39 -23.44
CA ILE A 184 -6.18 -14.03 -23.49
C ILE A 184 -4.71 -14.06 -23.15
N GLU A 185 -3.85 -13.76 -24.11
CA GLU A 185 -2.39 -13.82 -23.98
C GLU A 185 -1.76 -12.45 -23.65
N THR A 186 -2.46 -11.37 -23.96
CA THR A 186 -1.96 -10.00 -23.77
C THR A 186 -2.99 -9.15 -23.05
N VAL A 187 -2.52 -8.28 -22.16
CA VAL A 187 -3.38 -7.29 -21.49
C VAL A 187 -3.76 -6.16 -22.44
N PRO A 188 -4.96 -5.59 -22.32
CA PRO A 188 -5.40 -4.49 -23.15
C PRO A 188 -4.70 -3.18 -22.73
N THR A 189 -4.43 -2.33 -23.70
CA THR A 189 -3.91 -0.97 -23.53
C THR A 189 -4.94 0.10 -23.86
N THR A 190 -5.87 -0.22 -24.75
CA THR A 190 -6.95 0.66 -25.18
C THR A 190 -8.31 0.18 -24.71
N TRP A 191 -9.27 1.09 -24.63
CA TRP A 191 -10.67 0.76 -24.26
C TRP A 191 -11.31 -0.23 -25.23
N ALA A 192 -11.02 -0.12 -26.52
CA ALA A 192 -11.48 -1.09 -27.50
C ALA A 192 -10.94 -2.49 -27.25
N GLU A 193 -9.64 -2.63 -27.00
CA GLU A 193 -9.03 -3.93 -26.64
C GLU A 193 -9.58 -4.46 -25.32
N PHE A 194 -9.88 -3.58 -24.34
CA PHE A 194 -10.50 -3.97 -23.10
C PHE A 194 -11.90 -4.55 -23.30
N LEU A 195 -12.71 -3.95 -24.17
CA LEU A 195 -14.02 -4.50 -24.52
C LEU A 195 -13.91 -5.84 -25.23
N ASP A 196 -12.89 -6.06 -26.10
CA ASP A 196 -12.60 -7.36 -26.72
C ASP A 196 -12.22 -8.41 -25.67
N VAL A 197 -11.41 -8.05 -24.67
CA VAL A 197 -11.09 -8.91 -23.52
C VAL A 197 -12.35 -9.26 -22.74
N CYS A 198 -13.21 -8.28 -22.45
CA CYS A 198 -14.47 -8.52 -21.76
C CYS A 198 -15.39 -9.47 -22.54
N ALA A 199 -15.46 -9.33 -23.85
CA ALA A 199 -16.24 -10.24 -24.69
C ALA A 199 -15.71 -11.69 -24.62
N LYS A 200 -14.40 -11.90 -24.72
CA LYS A 200 -13.77 -13.22 -24.61
C LYS A 200 -14.01 -13.88 -23.26
N LEU A 201 -13.86 -13.12 -22.16
CA LEU A 201 -14.16 -13.61 -20.81
C LEU A 201 -15.60 -14.04 -20.66
N LYS A 202 -16.54 -13.22 -21.13
CA LYS A 202 -17.97 -13.52 -21.11
C LYS A 202 -18.29 -14.77 -21.95
N ASP A 203 -17.69 -14.93 -23.12
CA ASP A 203 -17.86 -16.11 -23.98
C ASP A 203 -17.30 -17.38 -23.31
N ALA A 204 -16.25 -17.26 -22.50
CA ALA A 204 -15.71 -18.34 -21.65
C ALA A 204 -16.57 -18.62 -20.41
N GLY A 205 -17.63 -17.85 -20.15
CA GLY A 205 -18.50 -17.98 -18.98
C GLY A 205 -17.96 -17.35 -17.70
N ILE A 206 -16.94 -16.52 -17.82
CA ILE A 206 -16.32 -15.78 -16.70
C ILE A 206 -16.82 -14.34 -16.77
N ALA A 207 -17.35 -13.82 -15.65
CA ALA A 207 -17.72 -12.41 -15.62
C ALA A 207 -16.50 -11.51 -15.78
N PRO A 208 -16.51 -10.52 -16.70
CA PRO A 208 -15.34 -9.69 -16.93
C PRO A 208 -14.92 -8.88 -15.70
N LEU A 209 -15.83 -8.14 -15.07
CA LEU A 209 -15.48 -7.17 -14.03
C LEU A 209 -16.33 -7.36 -12.77
N ALA A 210 -15.68 -7.57 -11.63
CA ALA A 210 -16.25 -7.40 -10.31
C ALA A 210 -16.23 -5.93 -9.92
N LEU A 211 -17.30 -5.43 -9.28
CA LEU A 211 -17.39 -4.04 -8.87
C LEU A 211 -17.99 -3.91 -7.48
N ASP A 212 -17.25 -3.31 -6.57
CA ASP A 212 -17.71 -2.89 -5.27
C ASP A 212 -18.42 -1.54 -5.37
N SER A 213 -19.56 -1.40 -4.71
CA SER A 213 -20.33 -0.15 -4.68
C SER A 213 -19.53 1.02 -4.08
N ALA A 214 -18.63 0.73 -3.13
CA ALA A 214 -17.73 1.75 -2.56
C ALA A 214 -16.71 2.28 -3.58
N TYR A 215 -16.39 1.48 -4.62
CA TYR A 215 -15.41 1.82 -5.65
C TYR A 215 -16.03 2.16 -7.02
N SER A 216 -17.36 2.28 -7.14
CA SER A 216 -18.02 2.73 -8.37
C SER A 216 -17.51 4.11 -8.82
N ASN A 217 -17.32 5.02 -7.85
CA ASN A 217 -16.73 6.33 -8.09
C ASN A 217 -15.28 6.25 -8.60
N PHE A 218 -14.49 5.32 -8.10
CA PHE A 218 -13.10 5.12 -8.51
C PHE A 218 -13.02 4.59 -9.95
N ASN A 219 -13.87 3.63 -10.31
CA ASN A 219 -14.01 3.13 -11.67
C ASN A 219 -14.39 4.22 -12.66
N TYR A 220 -15.48 4.96 -12.37
CA TYR A 220 -15.95 6.02 -13.27
C TYR A 220 -14.93 7.16 -13.35
N TYR A 221 -14.26 7.47 -12.26
CA TYR A 221 -13.23 8.49 -12.22
C TYR A 221 -12.06 8.17 -13.18
N PHE A 222 -11.55 6.93 -13.18
CA PHE A 222 -10.53 6.53 -14.14
C PHE A 222 -11.00 6.76 -15.58
N HIS A 223 -12.22 6.35 -15.89
CA HIS A 223 -12.77 6.52 -17.23
C HIS A 223 -12.93 8.01 -17.61
N LEU A 224 -13.47 8.81 -16.70
CA LEU A 224 -13.55 10.26 -16.87
C LEU A 224 -12.18 10.91 -17.11
N THR A 225 -11.16 10.47 -16.35
CA THR A 225 -9.81 11.05 -16.49
C THR A 225 -9.24 10.78 -17.88
N ARG A 226 -9.51 9.60 -18.45
CA ARG A 226 -9.11 9.30 -19.83
C ARG A 226 -9.73 10.24 -20.86
N HIS A 227 -10.97 10.65 -20.65
CA HIS A 227 -11.69 11.54 -21.55
C HIS A 227 -11.41 13.03 -21.31
N LEU A 228 -11.21 13.45 -20.06
CA LEU A 228 -11.24 14.86 -19.66
C LEU A 228 -9.95 15.36 -19.02
N GLY A 229 -9.18 14.50 -18.37
CA GLY A 229 -8.12 14.88 -17.44
C GLY A 229 -8.67 15.52 -16.15
N GLU A 230 -7.84 15.50 -15.08
CA GLU A 230 -8.26 15.91 -13.73
C GLU A 230 -8.74 17.36 -13.64
N ALA A 231 -8.04 18.29 -14.29
CA ALA A 231 -8.38 19.70 -14.21
C ALA A 231 -9.79 20.01 -14.75
N LYS A 232 -10.19 19.33 -15.84
CA LYS A 232 -11.51 19.51 -16.43
C LYS A 232 -12.61 18.86 -15.58
N ILE A 233 -12.33 17.70 -15.00
CA ILE A 233 -13.24 17.03 -14.05
C ILE A 233 -13.52 17.94 -12.85
N ALA A 234 -12.47 18.51 -12.25
CA ALA A 234 -12.61 19.44 -11.11
C ALA A 234 -13.40 20.71 -11.49
N GLU A 235 -13.19 21.25 -12.69
CA GLU A 235 -13.95 22.39 -13.22
C GLU A 235 -15.44 22.06 -13.33
N LEU A 236 -15.78 20.95 -13.99
CA LEU A 236 -17.17 20.52 -14.19
C LEU A 236 -17.86 20.18 -12.87
N GLY A 237 -17.14 19.53 -11.94
CA GLY A 237 -17.69 19.23 -10.62
C GLY A 237 -18.08 20.47 -9.82
N LYS A 238 -17.32 21.56 -9.98
CA LYS A 238 -17.57 22.82 -9.30
C LYS A 238 -18.61 23.71 -10.01
N ASN A 239 -18.55 23.76 -11.33
CA ASN A 239 -19.28 24.76 -12.11
C ASN A 239 -20.47 24.20 -12.89
N GLY A 240 -20.59 22.84 -12.99
CA GLY A 240 -21.53 22.22 -13.94
C GLY A 240 -21.01 22.28 -15.37
N GLY A 241 -21.92 22.03 -16.34
CA GLY A 241 -21.61 21.96 -17.77
C GLY A 241 -21.26 20.54 -18.25
N TRP A 242 -21.57 19.53 -17.45
CA TRP A 242 -21.37 18.14 -17.82
C TRP A 242 -22.10 17.71 -19.09
N ALA A 243 -23.37 18.14 -19.23
CA ALA A 243 -24.20 17.81 -20.40
C ALA A 243 -23.78 18.57 -21.67
N GLU A 244 -23.07 19.69 -21.54
CA GLU A 244 -22.57 20.50 -22.65
C GLU A 244 -21.18 20.02 -23.12
N ASP A 245 -20.48 19.21 -22.29
CA ASP A 245 -19.16 18.64 -22.59
C ASP A 245 -19.31 17.28 -23.30
N ALA A 246 -18.94 17.25 -24.58
CA ALA A 246 -19.11 16.05 -25.41
C ALA A 246 -18.25 14.86 -24.90
N ALA A 247 -17.08 15.13 -24.30
CA ALA A 247 -16.23 14.08 -23.77
C ALA A 247 -16.80 13.50 -22.46
N ALA A 248 -17.40 14.34 -21.60
CA ALA A 248 -18.11 13.87 -20.41
C ALA A 248 -19.31 12.98 -20.78
N VAL A 249 -20.11 13.41 -21.79
CA VAL A 249 -21.24 12.61 -22.27
C VAL A 249 -20.79 11.30 -22.90
N ALA A 250 -19.68 11.28 -23.65
CA ALA A 250 -19.12 10.07 -24.24
C ALA A 250 -18.63 9.12 -23.16
N ALA A 251 -17.91 9.60 -22.15
CA ALA A 251 -17.44 8.78 -21.02
C ALA A 251 -18.60 8.09 -20.28
N ALA A 252 -19.68 8.82 -20.01
CA ALA A 252 -20.86 8.23 -19.38
C ALA A 252 -21.56 7.20 -20.29
N GLN A 253 -21.63 7.49 -21.59
CA GLN A 253 -22.25 6.56 -22.55
C GLN A 253 -21.47 5.25 -22.67
N GLU A 254 -20.13 5.30 -22.69
CA GLU A 254 -19.30 4.10 -22.78
C GLU A 254 -19.47 3.20 -21.53
N ILE A 255 -19.65 3.76 -20.34
CA ILE A 255 -19.98 2.98 -19.15
C ILE A 255 -21.39 2.37 -19.23
N ILE A 256 -22.38 3.11 -19.73
CA ILE A 256 -23.73 2.57 -19.94
C ILE A 256 -23.69 1.41 -20.94
N ASP A 257 -22.96 1.56 -22.04
CA ASP A 257 -22.80 0.52 -23.05
C ASP A 257 -22.08 -0.71 -22.49
N PHE A 258 -21.05 -0.52 -21.65
CA PHE A 258 -20.36 -1.57 -20.93
C PHE A 258 -21.30 -2.38 -20.01
N VAL A 259 -22.14 -1.68 -19.24
CA VAL A 259 -23.16 -2.30 -18.37
C VAL A 259 -24.19 -3.06 -19.19
N ASN A 260 -24.71 -2.44 -20.27
CA ASN A 260 -25.69 -3.05 -21.17
C ASN A 260 -25.13 -4.28 -21.91
N ALA A 261 -23.83 -4.32 -22.19
CA ALA A 261 -23.16 -5.49 -22.76
C ALA A 261 -23.08 -6.66 -21.76
N GLY A 262 -23.42 -6.43 -20.48
CA GLY A 262 -23.40 -7.46 -19.42
C GLY A 262 -21.99 -7.90 -19.06
N TYR A 263 -21.07 -6.95 -18.90
CA TYR A 263 -19.69 -7.18 -18.53
C TYR A 263 -19.44 -7.08 -17.02
N LEU A 264 -20.44 -6.68 -16.23
CA LEU A 264 -20.36 -6.74 -14.77
C LEU A 264 -20.70 -8.15 -14.24
N ALA A 265 -20.07 -8.51 -13.14
CA ALA A 265 -20.38 -9.73 -12.41
C ALA A 265 -21.80 -9.67 -11.84
N GLU A 266 -22.43 -10.83 -11.64
CA GLU A 266 -23.79 -10.92 -11.07
C GLU A 266 -23.87 -10.20 -9.72
N GLY A 267 -24.87 -9.32 -9.58
CA GLY A 267 -25.12 -8.51 -8.40
C GLY A 267 -24.28 -7.26 -8.27
N ALA A 268 -23.30 -7.02 -9.17
CA ALA A 268 -22.50 -5.81 -9.12
C ALA A 268 -23.29 -4.57 -9.61
N PRO A 269 -23.07 -3.40 -8.99
CA PRO A 269 -22.18 -3.11 -7.86
C PRO A 269 -22.69 -3.69 -6.53
N ASP A 270 -21.89 -4.52 -5.87
CA ASP A 270 -22.25 -5.14 -4.58
C ASP A 270 -21.23 -4.76 -3.48
N ALA A 271 -21.43 -5.28 -2.26
CA ALA A 271 -20.64 -4.83 -1.13
C ALA A 271 -19.43 -5.72 -0.88
N TYR A 272 -18.36 -5.10 -0.33
CA TYR A 272 -17.22 -5.81 0.27
C TYR A 272 -17.67 -6.77 1.38
N PRO A 273 -17.09 -7.98 1.52
CA PRO A 273 -16.02 -8.54 0.68
C PRO A 273 -16.53 -9.31 -0.56
N ALA A 274 -17.85 -9.52 -0.68
CA ALA A 274 -18.42 -10.38 -1.73
C ALA A 274 -18.09 -9.90 -3.15
N SER A 275 -18.00 -8.57 -3.35
CA SER A 275 -17.67 -7.95 -4.63
C SER A 275 -16.35 -8.46 -5.20
N GLN A 276 -15.25 -8.13 -4.58
CA GLN A 276 -13.90 -8.42 -5.10
C GLN A 276 -13.47 -9.87 -4.87
N THR A 277 -14.03 -10.57 -3.89
CA THR A 277 -13.80 -12.00 -3.66
C THR A 277 -14.20 -12.86 -4.87
N LYS A 278 -15.08 -12.39 -5.75
CA LYS A 278 -15.44 -13.05 -7.01
C LYS A 278 -14.23 -13.30 -7.92
N VAL A 279 -13.22 -12.42 -7.87
CA VAL A 279 -11.98 -12.60 -8.64
C VAL A 279 -11.16 -13.75 -8.07
N GLY A 280 -11.04 -13.84 -6.74
CA GLY A 280 -10.38 -14.95 -6.07
C GLY A 280 -11.09 -16.30 -6.28
N LEU A 281 -12.42 -16.30 -6.37
CA LEU A 281 -13.22 -17.49 -6.64
C LEU A 281 -13.27 -17.88 -8.14
N GLY A 282 -12.64 -17.10 -9.03
CA GLY A 282 -12.66 -17.33 -10.48
C GLY A 282 -14.00 -17.08 -11.15
N THR A 283 -14.98 -16.51 -10.45
CA THR A 283 -16.30 -16.17 -11.03
C THR A 283 -16.31 -14.80 -11.72
N ALA A 284 -15.33 -13.96 -11.42
CA ALA A 284 -14.99 -12.77 -12.19
C ALA A 284 -13.49 -12.76 -12.50
N ALA A 285 -13.10 -12.07 -13.57
CA ALA A 285 -11.69 -12.06 -13.99
C ALA A 285 -10.92 -10.83 -13.48
N MET A 286 -11.57 -9.68 -13.33
CA MET A 286 -10.94 -8.39 -13.08
C MET A 286 -11.65 -7.60 -11.99
N VAL A 287 -10.91 -6.66 -11.38
CA VAL A 287 -11.42 -5.62 -10.48
C VAL A 287 -10.63 -4.34 -10.68
N VAL A 288 -11.30 -3.19 -10.72
CA VAL A 288 -10.63 -1.86 -10.65
C VAL A 288 -10.49 -1.49 -9.17
N CYS A 289 -9.26 -1.40 -8.71
CA CYS A 289 -8.95 -1.10 -7.32
C CYS A 289 -7.53 -0.54 -7.19
N ALA A 290 -7.02 -0.46 -5.96
CA ALA A 290 -5.59 -0.28 -5.70
C ALA A 290 -4.96 -1.61 -5.25
N ASN A 291 -3.63 -1.67 -5.21
CA ASN A 291 -2.86 -2.91 -4.99
C ASN A 291 -3.17 -3.66 -3.69
N TYR A 292 -3.74 -3.03 -2.69
CA TYR A 292 -4.19 -3.69 -1.47
C TYR A 292 -5.31 -4.73 -1.70
N VAL A 293 -5.99 -4.69 -2.85
CA VAL A 293 -7.03 -5.69 -3.19
C VAL A 293 -6.48 -7.11 -3.25
N CYS A 294 -5.23 -7.27 -3.69
CA CYS A 294 -4.63 -8.59 -3.86
C CYS A 294 -4.52 -9.35 -2.53
N PRO A 295 -3.78 -8.85 -1.50
CA PRO A 295 -3.71 -9.55 -0.22
C PRO A 295 -5.07 -9.66 0.50
N GLU A 296 -5.99 -8.72 0.31
CA GLU A 296 -7.34 -8.79 0.89
C GLU A 296 -8.13 -9.96 0.31
N VAL A 297 -8.11 -10.14 -1.01
CA VAL A 297 -8.82 -11.24 -1.67
C VAL A 297 -8.15 -12.57 -1.38
N ASP A 298 -6.81 -12.65 -1.42
CA ASP A 298 -6.05 -13.86 -1.08
C ASP A 298 -6.40 -14.34 0.34
N ALA A 299 -6.45 -13.44 1.30
CA ALA A 299 -6.86 -13.75 2.67
C ALA A 299 -8.33 -14.21 2.77
N ALA A 300 -9.22 -13.60 1.98
CA ALA A 300 -10.65 -13.93 1.99
C ALA A 300 -10.94 -15.31 1.39
N VAL A 301 -10.19 -15.73 0.35
CA VAL A 301 -10.37 -17.06 -0.28
C VAL A 301 -9.48 -18.13 0.35
N GLY A 302 -8.44 -17.74 1.10
CA GLY A 302 -7.53 -18.64 1.79
C GLY A 302 -6.42 -19.23 0.91
N GLU A 303 -6.19 -18.66 -0.26
CA GLU A 303 -5.12 -19.05 -1.18
C GLU A 303 -4.61 -17.83 -1.96
N ALA A 304 -3.35 -17.89 -2.41
CA ALA A 304 -2.74 -16.85 -3.23
C ALA A 304 -3.23 -16.96 -4.68
N ILE A 305 -3.75 -15.87 -5.21
CA ILE A 305 -4.20 -15.77 -6.59
C ILE A 305 -3.02 -15.39 -7.50
N ASN A 306 -3.02 -15.89 -8.72
CA ASN A 306 -2.05 -15.53 -9.74
C ASN A 306 -2.40 -14.14 -10.34
N TRP A 307 -2.11 -13.09 -9.57
CA TRP A 307 -2.46 -11.72 -9.92
C TRP A 307 -1.65 -11.16 -11.08
N GLY A 308 -2.31 -10.35 -11.88
CA GLY A 308 -1.70 -9.43 -12.81
C GLY A 308 -2.27 -8.03 -12.64
N PHE A 309 -1.58 -7.05 -13.22
CA PHE A 309 -1.96 -5.64 -13.21
C PHE A 309 -1.76 -5.03 -14.59
N PHE A 310 -2.65 -4.15 -14.99
CA PHE A 310 -2.45 -3.21 -16.09
C PHE A 310 -3.13 -1.88 -15.77
N ASN A 311 -2.55 -0.80 -16.32
CA ASN A 311 -3.12 0.53 -16.13
C ASN A 311 -4.51 0.61 -16.76
N TYR A 312 -5.35 1.52 -16.27
CA TYR A 312 -6.67 1.73 -16.86
C TYR A 312 -6.52 2.09 -18.35
N PRO A 313 -7.28 1.43 -19.25
CA PRO A 313 -7.10 1.57 -20.70
C PRO A 313 -7.25 2.99 -21.22
N GLU A 314 -6.55 3.31 -22.29
CA GLU A 314 -6.67 4.58 -23.00
C GLU A 314 -7.91 4.60 -23.88
N VAL A 315 -8.60 5.73 -23.90
CA VAL A 315 -9.68 5.99 -24.86
C VAL A 315 -9.15 6.71 -26.10
N GLU A 316 -9.94 6.79 -27.16
CA GLU A 316 -9.58 7.61 -28.32
C GLU A 316 -9.40 9.07 -27.91
N ASN A 317 -8.29 9.68 -28.32
CA ASN A 317 -7.90 11.04 -27.91
C ASN A 317 -7.73 11.20 -26.39
N CYS A 318 -7.13 10.19 -25.74
CA CYS A 318 -6.93 10.13 -24.31
C CYS A 318 -6.31 11.42 -23.76
N ALA A 319 -6.97 12.03 -22.77
CA ALA A 319 -6.53 13.28 -22.16
C ALA A 319 -5.41 13.08 -21.12
N ASP A 320 -5.44 11.94 -20.42
CA ASP A 320 -4.47 11.62 -19.38
C ASP A 320 -4.29 10.10 -19.26
N VAL A 321 -3.05 9.62 -19.36
CA VAL A 321 -2.66 8.20 -19.27
C VAL A 321 -2.09 7.83 -17.90
N SER A 322 -2.04 8.76 -16.97
CA SER A 322 -1.45 8.53 -15.64
C SER A 322 -2.15 7.39 -14.91
N ALA A 323 -1.38 6.66 -14.12
CA ALA A 323 -1.91 5.73 -13.13
C ALA A 323 -2.31 6.49 -11.86
N TYR A 324 -3.25 5.95 -11.10
CA TYR A 324 -3.44 6.40 -9.72
C TYR A 324 -2.16 6.12 -8.92
N ALA A 325 -1.70 7.12 -8.21
CA ALA A 325 -0.56 7.02 -7.31
C ALA A 325 -0.96 7.60 -5.94
N GLY A 326 -1.08 6.77 -4.95
CA GLY A 326 -1.27 7.11 -3.55
C GLY A 326 -0.11 6.58 -2.73
N ALA A 327 0.03 7.04 -1.49
CA ALA A 327 1.02 6.50 -0.58
C ALA A 327 0.66 6.76 0.88
N ASN A 328 1.10 5.88 1.77
CA ASN A 328 1.40 6.27 3.14
C ASN A 328 2.87 6.69 3.21
N ALA A 329 3.17 7.66 4.05
CA ALA A 329 4.50 8.21 4.19
C ALA A 329 4.85 8.47 5.66
N LEU A 330 6.14 8.54 5.93
CA LEU A 330 6.71 8.86 7.24
C LEU A 330 7.20 10.30 7.24
N ALA A 331 6.86 11.03 8.28
CA ALA A 331 7.33 12.39 8.51
C ALA A 331 8.05 12.52 9.86
N VAL A 332 8.91 13.50 9.94
CA VAL A 332 9.64 13.86 11.15
C VAL A 332 9.02 15.13 11.73
N ALA A 333 8.71 15.15 13.03
CA ALA A 333 8.13 16.31 13.69
C ALA A 333 9.10 17.50 13.70
N ALA A 334 8.61 18.70 13.36
CA ALA A 334 9.44 19.89 13.20
C ALA A 334 10.23 20.30 14.47
N TYR A 335 9.77 19.86 15.63
CA TYR A 335 10.36 20.22 16.93
C TYR A 335 11.28 19.16 17.53
N THR A 336 11.49 18.01 16.85
CA THR A 336 12.41 16.98 17.34
C THR A 336 13.84 17.50 17.40
N GLU A 337 14.56 17.12 18.44
CA GLU A 337 16.00 17.38 18.57
C GLU A 337 16.86 16.32 17.85
N ASN A 338 16.23 15.22 17.40
CA ASN A 338 16.89 14.04 16.85
C ASN A 338 16.58 13.81 15.36
N ALA A 339 16.36 14.88 14.58
CA ALA A 339 15.88 14.80 13.20
C ALA A 339 16.74 13.88 12.29
N GLN A 340 18.09 13.92 12.44
CA GLN A 340 18.95 13.06 11.64
C GLN A 340 18.79 11.57 12.00
N ALA A 341 18.67 11.24 13.28
CA ALA A 341 18.46 9.86 13.70
C ALA A 341 17.08 9.34 13.25
N ALA A 342 16.06 10.21 13.31
CA ALA A 342 14.72 9.92 12.83
C ALA A 342 14.71 9.65 11.31
N PHE A 343 15.36 10.52 10.53
CA PHE A 343 15.50 10.35 9.09
C PHE A 343 16.27 9.06 8.72
N ASP A 344 17.39 8.78 9.41
CA ASP A 344 18.17 7.58 9.17
C ASP A 344 17.36 6.31 9.49
N PHE A 345 16.52 6.32 10.55
CA PHE A 345 15.61 5.22 10.83
C PHE A 345 14.55 5.05 9.73
N ILE A 346 13.97 6.14 9.24
CA ILE A 346 13.01 6.08 8.14
C ILE A 346 13.65 5.42 6.91
N LEU A 347 14.83 5.86 6.50
CA LEU A 347 15.52 5.23 5.38
C LEU A 347 15.89 3.76 5.65
N TYR A 348 16.29 3.43 6.88
CA TYR A 348 16.58 2.06 7.29
C TYR A 348 15.38 1.13 7.13
N LEU A 349 14.17 1.64 7.44
CA LEU A 349 12.92 0.91 7.30
C LEU A 349 12.50 0.72 5.84
N VAL A 350 12.60 1.79 5.01
CA VAL A 350 12.03 1.75 3.66
C VAL A 350 13.01 1.26 2.59
N THR A 351 14.28 1.05 2.92
CA THR A 351 15.32 0.60 1.98
C THR A 351 15.96 -0.72 2.41
N GLY A 352 16.78 -1.31 1.53
CA GLY A 352 17.58 -2.48 1.85
C GLY A 352 16.79 -3.66 2.40
N THR A 353 17.26 -4.24 3.51
CA THR A 353 16.67 -5.46 4.08
C THR A 353 15.23 -5.26 4.53
N TYR A 354 14.92 -4.17 5.23
CA TYR A 354 13.57 -3.94 5.76
C TYR A 354 12.62 -3.45 4.68
N GLY A 355 13.09 -2.62 3.74
CA GLY A 355 12.33 -2.28 2.55
C GLY A 355 11.91 -3.53 1.76
N GLN A 356 12.82 -4.51 1.58
CA GLN A 356 12.48 -5.78 0.94
C GLN A 356 11.52 -6.62 1.78
N LYS A 357 11.64 -6.64 3.12
CA LYS A 357 10.68 -7.31 3.99
C LYS A 357 9.27 -6.71 3.91
N LEU A 358 9.13 -5.39 3.77
CA LEU A 358 7.84 -4.76 3.54
C LEU A 358 7.19 -5.28 2.24
N VAL A 359 7.97 -5.54 1.20
CA VAL A 359 7.48 -6.14 -0.05
C VAL A 359 7.06 -7.60 0.18
N ASP A 360 7.95 -8.40 0.77
CA ASP A 360 7.80 -9.86 0.82
C ASP A 360 6.77 -10.30 1.89
N GLU A 361 6.73 -9.63 3.04
CA GLU A 361 5.93 -10.03 4.19
C GLU A 361 4.65 -9.20 4.34
N ALA A 362 4.65 -7.91 3.91
CA ALA A 362 3.49 -7.01 3.98
C ALA A 362 2.84 -6.71 2.62
N SER A 363 3.31 -7.35 1.54
CA SER A 363 2.76 -7.23 0.18
C SER A 363 2.76 -5.79 -0.36
N HIS A 364 3.77 -5.00 0.02
CA HIS A 364 3.89 -3.63 -0.45
C HIS A 364 4.46 -3.54 -1.87
N ILE A 365 4.16 -2.45 -2.56
CA ILE A 365 5.01 -1.97 -3.64
C ILE A 365 6.27 -1.41 -2.97
N PRO A 366 7.49 -1.73 -3.44
CA PRO A 366 8.70 -1.22 -2.81
C PRO A 366 8.75 0.32 -2.84
N ALA A 367 9.02 0.94 -1.71
CA ALA A 367 9.28 2.38 -1.65
C ALA A 367 10.64 2.75 -2.25
N ASP A 368 11.59 1.84 -2.17
CA ASP A 368 12.89 1.91 -2.84
C ASP A 368 12.78 1.26 -4.23
N THR A 369 12.86 2.07 -5.27
CA THR A 369 12.69 1.64 -6.67
C THR A 369 13.78 0.68 -7.17
N ARG A 370 14.81 0.41 -6.38
CA ARG A 370 15.90 -0.52 -6.65
C ARG A 370 15.64 -1.93 -6.12
N LEU A 371 14.63 -2.09 -5.25
CA LEU A 371 14.27 -3.39 -4.67
C LEU A 371 13.45 -4.22 -5.67
N THR A 372 13.37 -5.52 -5.39
CA THR A 372 12.64 -6.46 -6.24
C THR A 372 11.17 -6.48 -5.86
N GLU A 373 10.30 -6.24 -6.83
CA GLU A 373 8.86 -6.40 -6.67
C GLU A 373 8.48 -7.88 -6.69
N ALA A 374 7.79 -8.34 -5.64
CA ALA A 374 7.48 -9.77 -5.50
C ALA A 374 6.21 -10.20 -6.28
N THR A 375 5.17 -9.37 -6.35
CA THR A 375 3.82 -9.86 -6.67
C THR A 375 3.11 -9.17 -7.83
N LEU A 376 3.39 -7.92 -8.15
CA LEU A 376 2.59 -7.11 -9.07
C LEU A 376 3.46 -6.50 -10.17
N ALA A 377 3.96 -7.36 -11.08
CA ALA A 377 4.64 -6.88 -12.27
C ALA A 377 3.78 -5.83 -13.00
N GLY A 378 4.32 -4.64 -13.17
CA GLY A 378 3.63 -3.52 -13.81
C GLY A 378 3.25 -2.39 -12.86
N SER A 379 3.07 -2.64 -11.55
CA SER A 379 2.72 -1.56 -10.61
C SER A 379 3.88 -0.58 -10.37
N VAL A 380 5.09 -1.08 -10.22
CA VAL A 380 6.31 -0.25 -10.16
C VAL A 380 6.50 0.55 -11.44
N GLU A 381 6.31 -0.10 -12.60
CA GLU A 381 6.42 0.56 -13.90
C GLU A 381 5.36 1.65 -14.07
N ALA A 382 4.10 1.38 -13.65
CA ALA A 382 3.04 2.37 -13.67
C ALA A 382 3.37 3.60 -12.82
N LEU A 383 3.90 3.41 -11.61
CA LEU A 383 4.33 4.50 -10.74
C LEU A 383 5.52 5.29 -11.29
N LYS A 384 6.51 4.60 -11.88
CA LYS A 384 7.67 5.24 -12.51
C LYS A 384 7.28 6.10 -13.73
N ASN A 385 6.26 5.69 -14.45
CA ASN A 385 5.77 6.40 -15.64
C ASN A 385 4.71 7.47 -15.31
N THR A 386 4.25 7.56 -14.08
CA THR A 386 3.30 8.58 -13.64
C THR A 386 4.04 9.90 -13.40
N SER A 387 3.67 10.94 -14.12
CA SER A 387 4.28 12.27 -14.01
C SER A 387 3.78 13.08 -12.80
N ALA A 388 2.53 12.82 -12.39
CA ALA A 388 1.92 13.41 -11.20
C ALA A 388 0.94 12.42 -10.57
N PRO A 389 0.87 12.34 -9.24
CA PRO A 389 -0.15 11.52 -8.58
C PRO A 389 -1.53 12.01 -8.97
N MET A 390 -2.38 11.10 -9.43
CA MET A 390 -3.80 11.41 -9.63
C MET A 390 -4.44 11.62 -8.25
N SER A 391 -5.11 12.74 -8.06
CA SER A 391 -5.86 13.00 -6.84
C SER A 391 -7.10 12.10 -6.76
N TRP A 392 -7.53 11.75 -5.56
CA TRP A 392 -8.75 10.94 -5.40
C TRP A 392 -9.94 11.64 -6.02
N CYS A 393 -10.51 11.03 -7.06
CA CYS A 393 -11.65 11.55 -7.83
C CYS A 393 -11.49 13.01 -8.30
N ALA A 394 -10.28 13.42 -8.72
CA ALA A 394 -9.96 14.80 -9.16
C ALA A 394 -10.41 15.89 -8.17
N GLY A 395 -10.42 15.59 -6.87
CA GLY A 395 -10.87 16.52 -5.83
C GLY A 395 -12.38 16.66 -5.70
N LEU A 396 -13.19 15.94 -6.49
CA LEU A 396 -14.66 15.94 -6.35
C LEU A 396 -15.11 15.57 -4.92
N ASN A 397 -14.35 14.74 -4.25
CA ASN A 397 -14.60 14.32 -2.86
C ASN A 397 -14.55 15.46 -1.84
N THR A 398 -14.05 16.63 -2.20
CA THR A 398 -14.04 17.83 -1.36
C THR A 398 -15.29 18.71 -1.54
N LEU A 399 -16.13 18.42 -2.53
CA LEU A 399 -17.34 19.18 -2.81
C LEU A 399 -18.45 18.89 -1.79
N GLN A 400 -19.27 19.89 -1.48
CA GLN A 400 -20.35 19.76 -0.51
C GLN A 400 -21.39 18.69 -0.92
N ASN A 401 -21.62 18.51 -2.21
CA ASN A 401 -22.57 17.57 -2.80
C ASN A 401 -21.97 16.19 -3.10
N TRP A 402 -20.70 15.94 -2.69
CA TRP A 402 -19.97 14.70 -2.99
C TRP A 402 -20.78 13.42 -2.71
N GLY A 403 -21.47 13.37 -1.56
CA GLY A 403 -22.25 12.17 -1.20
C GLY A 403 -23.28 11.78 -2.26
N THR A 404 -24.01 12.77 -2.80
CA THR A 404 -25.01 12.54 -3.87
C THR A 404 -24.33 12.22 -5.19
N MET A 405 -23.25 12.91 -5.52
CA MET A 405 -22.47 12.66 -6.74
C MET A 405 -21.86 11.25 -6.72
N LYS A 406 -21.27 10.82 -5.61
CA LYS A 406 -20.77 9.45 -5.43
C LYS A 406 -21.88 8.41 -5.62
N THR A 407 -23.06 8.64 -5.04
CA THR A 407 -24.21 7.75 -5.20
C THR A 407 -24.62 7.63 -6.66
N SER A 408 -24.67 8.75 -7.40
CA SER A 408 -25.03 8.73 -8.83
C SER A 408 -24.06 7.91 -9.68
N MET A 409 -22.78 7.88 -9.31
CA MET A 409 -21.80 7.03 -9.99
C MET A 409 -22.09 5.54 -9.79
N THR A 410 -22.54 5.14 -8.60
CA THR A 410 -23.02 3.78 -8.37
C THR A 410 -24.27 3.50 -9.22
N GLU A 411 -25.21 4.44 -9.26
CA GLU A 411 -26.46 4.34 -10.03
C GLU A 411 -26.20 4.24 -11.54
N LEU A 412 -25.11 4.82 -12.05
CA LEU A 412 -24.69 4.67 -13.44
C LEU A 412 -24.35 3.19 -13.73
N PHE A 413 -23.59 2.53 -12.86
CA PHE A 413 -23.28 1.10 -12.99
C PHE A 413 -24.45 0.18 -12.69
N GLU A 414 -25.46 0.64 -11.95
CA GLU A 414 -26.72 -0.08 -11.76
C GLU A 414 -27.66 0.02 -12.98
N GLY A 415 -27.27 0.78 -14.02
CA GLY A 415 -28.06 0.94 -15.25
C GLY A 415 -29.29 1.84 -15.07
N LYS A 416 -29.29 2.78 -14.11
CA LYS A 416 -30.42 3.69 -13.87
C LYS A 416 -30.56 4.82 -14.88
N PHE A 417 -29.57 5.02 -15.75
CA PHE A 417 -29.58 6.05 -16.78
C PHE A 417 -29.61 5.41 -18.17
N ALA A 418 -30.44 5.92 -19.06
CA ALA A 418 -30.58 5.39 -20.40
C ALA A 418 -29.51 5.90 -21.38
N THR A 419 -28.98 7.09 -21.14
CA THR A 419 -27.95 7.72 -21.99
C THR A 419 -26.94 8.51 -21.19
N GLY A 420 -25.72 8.67 -21.73
CA GLY A 420 -24.68 9.50 -21.13
C GLY A 420 -25.12 10.97 -20.99
N LEU A 421 -25.91 11.48 -21.94
CA LEU A 421 -26.45 12.82 -21.83
C LEU A 421 -27.41 12.98 -20.65
N GLU A 422 -28.31 12.00 -20.41
CA GLU A 422 -29.23 12.01 -19.28
C GLU A 422 -28.44 12.01 -17.95
N TYR A 423 -27.40 11.18 -17.84
CA TYR A 423 -26.55 11.15 -16.65
C TYR A 423 -25.81 12.48 -16.42
N CYS A 424 -25.23 13.08 -17.49
CA CYS A 424 -24.57 14.37 -17.40
C CYS A 424 -25.54 15.51 -17.03
N GLN A 425 -26.77 15.50 -17.55
CA GLN A 425 -27.81 16.43 -17.13
C GLN A 425 -28.14 16.27 -15.65
N TYR A 426 -28.18 15.05 -15.13
CA TYR A 426 -28.33 14.81 -13.70
C TYR A 426 -27.19 15.39 -12.90
N LEU A 427 -25.92 15.17 -13.33
CA LEU A 427 -24.74 15.75 -12.66
C LEU A 427 -24.81 17.28 -12.62
N ASP A 428 -25.31 17.91 -13.67
CA ASP A 428 -25.49 19.38 -13.70
C ASP A 428 -26.49 19.89 -12.66
N THR A 429 -27.46 19.06 -12.25
CA THR A 429 -28.36 19.41 -11.14
C THR A 429 -27.68 19.36 -9.76
N LEU A 430 -26.53 18.71 -9.69
CA LEU A 430 -25.74 18.56 -8.46
C LEU A 430 -24.62 19.59 -8.35
N ALA A 431 -24.26 20.27 -9.42
CA ALA A 431 -23.15 21.22 -9.44
C ALA A 431 -23.48 22.49 -8.62
N GLY A 432 -22.49 23.01 -7.88
CA GLY A 432 -22.65 24.25 -7.09
C GLY A 432 -22.17 24.13 -5.65
#